data_d6d34a014ad7f2f4dd68e6cbdfb39289
#
_entry.id   d6d34a014ad7f2f4dd68e6cbdfb39289
#
_cell.length_a   1.000
_cell.length_b   1.000
_cell.length_c   1.000
_cell.angle_alpha   90.00
_cell.angle_beta   90.00
_cell.angle_gamma   90.00
#
_symmetry.space_group_name_H-M   'P 1'
#
loop_
_entity.id
_entity.type
_entity.pdbx_description
1 polymer ?
#
loop_
_entity_poly.entity_id
_entity_poly.type
_entity_poly.pdbx_seq_one_letter_code
_entity_poly.pdbx_strand_id
1 'polypeptide(L)'
;MTTSEQINELATALAKFQGECPVIAFDSKVKVQTKTGGSYSFEYASLKAIKETCKPILLKNELAVSQLVGQKQLTTILMHSSGQHISDAMDLPIRDNMNPQEIGSVITYMKRYSYSAVLGLVSDEDDDANIAEGNKVTKPKEANKMELGTILAKLEAVKDIKSLTELWNQVPAADKKELTESFKTKKEQLS
;
A
#
# COMPACT_ATOMS: atom_id res chain seq x y z
N MET A 1 7.83 12.32 -22.44
CA MET A 1 6.36 12.34 -22.49
C MET A 1 5.92 12.87 -23.86
N THR A 2 4.98 12.21 -24.50
CA THR A 2 4.35 12.62 -25.78
C THR A 2 2.84 12.60 -25.65
N THR A 3 2.15 13.50 -26.34
CA THR A 3 0.68 13.58 -26.36
C THR A 3 0.18 13.76 -27.80
N SER A 4 -1.07 13.41 -28.06
CA SER A 4 -1.79 13.88 -29.24
C SER A 4 -1.96 15.42 -29.19
N GLU A 5 -2.24 16.05 -30.32
CA GLU A 5 -2.42 17.52 -30.39
C GLU A 5 -3.56 18.02 -29.48
N GLN A 6 -4.58 17.24 -29.32
CA GLN A 6 -5.72 17.49 -28.42
C GLN A 6 -5.79 16.37 -27.39
N ILE A 7 -6.18 16.69 -26.17
CA ILE A 7 -6.35 15.74 -25.07
C ILE A 7 -7.65 15.96 -24.27
N ASN A 8 -8.55 16.81 -24.74
CA ASN A 8 -9.76 17.20 -24.02
C ASN A 8 -10.69 16.03 -23.71
N GLU A 9 -10.89 15.10 -24.66
CA GLU A 9 -11.72 13.92 -24.44
C GLU A 9 -11.02 12.92 -23.52
N LEU A 10 -9.73 12.69 -23.73
CA LEU A 10 -8.91 11.88 -22.84
C LEU A 10 -8.92 12.42 -21.41
N ALA A 11 -8.73 13.74 -21.22
CA ALA A 11 -8.73 14.36 -19.90
C ALA A 11 -10.11 14.24 -19.22
N THR A 12 -11.20 14.43 -19.97
CA THR A 12 -12.56 14.24 -19.46
C THR A 12 -12.80 12.78 -19.03
N ALA A 13 -12.40 11.83 -19.85
CA ALA A 13 -12.54 10.40 -19.57
C ALA A 13 -11.70 9.96 -18.38
N LEU A 14 -10.46 10.46 -18.29
CA LEU A 14 -9.58 10.17 -17.15
C LEU A 14 -10.11 10.74 -15.83
N ALA A 15 -10.64 11.97 -15.84
CA ALA A 15 -11.26 12.56 -14.64
C ALA A 15 -12.47 11.75 -14.16
N LYS A 16 -13.31 11.26 -15.07
CA LYS A 16 -14.43 10.36 -14.74
C LYS A 16 -13.92 9.03 -14.17
N PHE A 17 -12.94 8.42 -14.84
CA PHE A 17 -12.31 7.19 -14.36
C PHE A 17 -11.79 7.35 -12.92
N GLN A 18 -11.04 8.41 -12.61
CA GLN A 18 -10.51 8.68 -11.28
C GLN A 18 -11.59 8.88 -10.22
N GLY A 19 -12.72 9.53 -10.60
CA GLY A 19 -13.87 9.71 -9.70
C GLY A 19 -14.66 8.42 -9.45
N GLU A 20 -14.63 7.45 -10.36
CA GLU A 20 -15.36 6.18 -10.26
C GLU A 20 -14.51 5.01 -9.74
N CYS A 21 -13.19 5.14 -9.83
CA CYS A 21 -12.28 4.04 -9.45
C CYS A 21 -12.34 3.80 -7.93
N PRO A 22 -12.71 2.59 -7.50
CA PRO A 22 -12.71 2.27 -6.08
C PRO A 22 -11.28 2.18 -5.54
N VAL A 23 -11.15 2.24 -4.22
CA VAL A 23 -9.89 1.93 -3.56
C VAL A 23 -9.47 0.50 -3.91
N ILE A 24 -8.24 0.36 -4.40
CA ILE A 24 -7.71 -0.94 -4.80
C ILE A 24 -7.25 -1.69 -3.55
N ALA A 25 -7.80 -2.89 -3.35
CA ALA A 25 -7.40 -3.72 -2.22
C ALA A 25 -5.96 -4.23 -2.38
N PHE A 26 -5.19 -4.20 -1.31
CA PHE A 26 -3.88 -4.83 -1.25
C PHE A 26 -4.07 -6.35 -1.13
N ASP A 27 -3.54 -7.09 -2.10
CA ASP A 27 -3.64 -8.55 -2.21
C ASP A 27 -2.29 -9.25 -2.07
N SER A 28 -1.23 -8.49 -1.88
CA SER A 28 0.13 -8.98 -1.86
C SER A 28 0.90 -8.38 -0.70
N LYS A 29 1.85 -9.17 -0.16
CA LYS A 29 2.72 -8.76 0.96
C LYS A 29 4.16 -9.11 0.65
N VAL A 30 5.05 -8.15 0.89
CA VAL A 30 6.49 -8.38 0.78
C VAL A 30 7.17 -8.21 2.13
N LYS A 31 8.13 -9.08 2.41
CA LYS A 31 9.00 -8.98 3.59
C LYS A 31 10.38 -8.55 3.14
N VAL A 32 10.83 -7.41 3.64
CA VAL A 32 12.14 -6.84 3.34
C VAL A 32 13.07 -7.07 4.54
N GLN A 33 14.24 -7.64 4.27
CA GLN A 33 15.32 -7.77 5.25
C GLN A 33 16.14 -6.49 5.28
N THR A 34 16.35 -5.91 6.46
CA THR A 34 17.20 -4.73 6.62
C THR A 34 18.66 -5.14 6.75
N LYS A 35 19.58 -4.27 6.34
CA LYS A 35 21.03 -4.50 6.47
C LYS A 35 21.49 -4.69 7.93
N THR A 36 20.68 -4.27 8.90
CA THR A 36 20.93 -4.36 10.34
C THR A 36 20.35 -5.63 10.98
N GLY A 37 19.87 -6.60 10.19
CA GLY A 37 19.34 -7.89 10.67
C GLY A 37 17.88 -7.87 11.09
N GLY A 38 17.17 -6.74 10.96
CA GLY A 38 15.72 -6.65 11.13
C GLY A 38 14.96 -7.03 9.86
N SER A 39 13.64 -7.13 9.97
CA SER A 39 12.76 -7.24 8.79
C SER A 39 11.49 -6.44 9.00
N TYR A 40 10.98 -5.84 7.94
CA TYR A 40 9.65 -5.24 7.91
C TYR A 40 8.85 -5.81 6.74
N SER A 41 7.54 -5.67 6.80
CA SER A 41 6.68 -6.08 5.71
C SER A 41 5.70 -4.97 5.39
N PHE A 42 5.41 -4.79 4.11
CA PHE A 42 4.38 -3.89 3.62
C PHE A 42 3.42 -4.62 2.68
N GLU A 43 2.21 -4.12 2.59
CA GLU A 43 1.19 -4.65 1.71
C GLU A 43 1.06 -3.76 0.47
N TYR A 44 0.70 -4.36 -0.66
CA TYR A 44 0.53 -3.66 -1.93
C TYR A 44 -0.47 -4.36 -2.82
N ALA A 45 -1.03 -3.62 -3.77
CA ALA A 45 -1.88 -4.19 -4.80
C ALA A 45 -1.01 -4.78 -5.92
N SER A 46 -1.21 -6.05 -6.26
CA SER A 46 -0.54 -6.67 -7.39
C SER A 46 -0.96 -6.03 -8.72
N LEU A 47 -0.11 -6.13 -9.74
CA LEU A 47 -0.47 -5.68 -11.09
C LEU A 47 -1.77 -6.33 -11.59
N LYS A 48 -2.03 -7.57 -11.18
CA LYS A 48 -3.26 -8.30 -11.51
C LYS A 48 -4.47 -7.64 -10.85
N ALA A 49 -4.42 -7.42 -9.53
CA ALA A 49 -5.51 -6.78 -8.78
C ALA A 49 -5.84 -5.38 -9.33
N ILE A 50 -4.82 -4.57 -9.61
CA ILE A 50 -4.99 -3.25 -10.21
C ILE A 50 -5.71 -3.34 -11.56
N LYS A 51 -5.23 -4.21 -12.46
CA LYS A 51 -5.84 -4.35 -13.79
C LYS A 51 -7.25 -4.89 -13.75
N GLU A 52 -7.54 -5.86 -12.89
CA GLU A 52 -8.89 -6.43 -12.75
C GLU A 52 -9.88 -5.40 -12.20
N THR A 53 -9.47 -4.61 -11.20
CA THR A 53 -10.29 -3.54 -10.64
C THR A 53 -10.54 -2.41 -11.63
N CYS A 54 -9.52 -1.98 -12.36
CA CYS A 54 -9.63 -0.85 -13.29
C CYS A 54 -10.34 -1.20 -14.59
N LYS A 55 -10.24 -2.44 -15.07
CA LYS A 55 -10.73 -2.86 -16.40
C LYS A 55 -12.18 -2.47 -16.71
N PRO A 56 -13.17 -2.73 -15.84
CA PRO A 56 -14.56 -2.35 -16.15
C PRO A 56 -14.76 -0.84 -16.22
N ILE A 57 -14.02 -0.07 -15.42
CA ILE A 57 -14.16 1.39 -15.37
C ILE A 57 -13.43 2.05 -16.55
N LEU A 58 -12.27 1.52 -16.94
CA LEU A 58 -11.57 1.94 -18.16
C LEU A 58 -12.47 1.72 -19.38
N LEU A 59 -13.07 0.52 -19.52
CA LEU A 59 -13.98 0.21 -20.62
C LEU A 59 -15.18 1.15 -20.64
N LYS A 60 -15.81 1.42 -19.51
CA LYS A 60 -16.94 2.33 -19.37
C LYS A 60 -16.60 3.75 -19.84
N ASN A 61 -15.38 4.21 -19.59
CA ASN A 61 -14.90 5.53 -19.93
C ASN A 61 -14.08 5.56 -21.24
N GLU A 62 -14.19 4.53 -22.07
CA GLU A 62 -13.53 4.43 -23.37
C GLU A 62 -12.00 4.59 -23.33
N LEU A 63 -11.38 4.21 -22.19
CA LEU A 63 -9.96 4.29 -21.95
C LEU A 63 -9.28 2.93 -22.10
N ALA A 64 -8.04 2.95 -22.57
CA ALA A 64 -7.18 1.79 -22.62
C ALA A 64 -5.74 2.15 -22.20
N VAL A 65 -5.06 1.23 -21.53
CA VAL A 65 -3.64 1.37 -21.18
C VAL A 65 -2.87 0.25 -21.85
N SER A 66 -1.87 0.62 -22.67
CA SER A 66 -0.90 -0.29 -23.29
C SER A 66 0.49 -0.08 -22.69
N GLN A 67 1.24 -1.17 -22.53
CA GLN A 67 2.59 -1.15 -21.99
C GLN A 67 3.53 -1.97 -22.90
N LEU A 68 4.44 -1.28 -23.58
CA LEU A 68 5.38 -1.84 -24.52
C LEU A 68 6.76 -1.93 -23.89
N VAL A 69 7.34 -3.13 -23.92
CA VAL A 69 8.70 -3.37 -23.43
C VAL A 69 9.68 -3.31 -24.59
N GLY A 70 10.56 -2.32 -24.57
CA GLY A 70 11.69 -2.20 -25.50
C GLY A 70 12.96 -2.82 -24.91
N GLN A 71 14.13 -2.48 -25.48
CA GLN A 71 15.40 -3.08 -25.05
C GLN A 71 15.75 -2.79 -23.58
N LYS A 72 15.63 -1.56 -23.12
CA LYS A 72 15.85 -1.15 -21.72
C LYS A 72 14.82 -0.11 -21.26
N GLN A 73 13.66 -0.08 -21.91
CA GLN A 73 12.61 0.89 -21.61
C GLN A 73 11.24 0.24 -21.54
N LEU A 74 10.38 0.80 -20.73
CA LEU A 74 8.96 0.50 -20.65
C LEU A 74 8.18 1.74 -21.08
N THR A 75 7.51 1.68 -22.21
CA THR A 75 6.60 2.76 -22.65
C THR A 75 5.19 2.45 -22.20
N THR A 76 4.58 3.36 -21.45
CA THR A 76 3.17 3.28 -21.04
C THR A 76 2.37 4.30 -21.82
N ILE A 77 1.27 3.87 -22.42
CA ILE A 77 0.40 4.68 -23.26
C ILE A 77 -1.01 4.60 -22.70
N LEU A 78 -1.58 5.75 -22.31
CA LEU A 78 -2.99 5.90 -22.01
C LEU A 78 -3.69 6.43 -23.27
N MET A 79 -4.74 5.73 -23.71
CA MET A 79 -5.45 6.01 -24.96
C MET A 79 -6.94 6.15 -24.68
N HIS A 80 -7.59 7.03 -25.44
CA HIS A 80 -9.05 7.16 -25.53
C HIS A 80 -9.56 6.73 -26.91
N SER A 81 -10.82 6.31 -26.99
CA SER A 81 -11.44 5.85 -28.24
C SER A 81 -11.44 6.88 -29.38
N SER A 82 -11.35 8.18 -29.06
CA SER A 82 -11.17 9.27 -30.01
C SER A 82 -9.82 9.29 -30.75
N GLY A 83 -8.87 8.45 -30.34
CA GLY A 83 -7.48 8.48 -30.81
C GLY A 83 -6.57 9.40 -30.01
N GLN A 84 -7.11 10.16 -29.06
CA GLN A 84 -6.30 10.96 -28.15
C GLN A 84 -5.50 10.07 -27.21
N HIS A 85 -4.26 10.45 -26.96
CA HIS A 85 -3.36 9.67 -26.11
C HIS A 85 -2.31 10.51 -25.41
N ILE A 86 -1.78 9.94 -24.32
CA ILE A 86 -0.60 10.40 -23.64
C ILE A 86 0.34 9.20 -23.42
N SER A 87 1.62 9.38 -23.63
CA SER A 87 2.59 8.33 -23.40
C SER A 87 3.89 8.85 -22.80
N ASP A 88 4.51 8.00 -22.01
CA ASP A 88 5.85 8.22 -21.49
C ASP A 88 6.64 6.92 -21.43
N ALA A 89 7.96 7.03 -21.51
CA ALA A 89 8.88 5.93 -21.39
C ALA A 89 9.73 6.08 -20.14
N MET A 90 9.90 4.99 -19.41
CA MET A 90 10.79 4.92 -18.25
C MET A 90 11.86 3.87 -18.49
N ASP A 91 13.07 4.14 -18.00
CA ASP A 91 14.17 3.20 -18.10
C ASP A 91 13.95 2.00 -17.17
N LEU A 92 14.21 0.81 -17.70
CA LEU A 92 14.23 -0.40 -16.90
C LEU A 92 15.61 -0.57 -16.28
N PRO A 93 15.74 -0.73 -14.96
CA PRO A 93 17.03 -0.90 -14.29
C PRO A 93 17.63 -2.31 -14.52
N ILE A 94 17.76 -2.69 -15.80
CA ILE A 94 18.30 -3.99 -16.24
C ILE A 94 19.81 -3.88 -16.34
N ARG A 95 20.52 -4.73 -15.60
CA ARG A 95 21.97 -4.89 -15.63
C ARG A 95 22.35 -6.10 -16.47
N ASP A 96 23.55 -6.08 -17.07
CA ASP A 96 24.01 -7.10 -18.01
C ASP A 96 24.19 -8.50 -17.38
N ASN A 97 24.33 -8.58 -16.06
CA ASN A 97 24.49 -9.82 -15.31
C ASN A 97 23.18 -10.40 -14.74
N MET A 98 22.03 -9.83 -15.09
CA MET A 98 20.72 -10.33 -14.64
C MET A 98 20.28 -11.55 -15.44
N ASN A 99 19.76 -12.55 -14.73
CA ASN A 99 19.13 -13.68 -15.38
C ASN A 99 17.70 -13.34 -15.87
N PRO A 100 17.11 -14.14 -16.77
CA PRO A 100 15.77 -13.86 -17.33
C PRO A 100 14.65 -13.72 -16.29
N GLN A 101 14.74 -14.44 -15.18
CA GLN A 101 13.74 -14.35 -14.10
C GLN A 101 13.82 -13.01 -13.35
N GLU A 102 15.03 -12.54 -13.08
CA GLU A 102 15.26 -11.23 -12.48
C GLU A 102 14.77 -10.12 -13.41
N ILE A 103 15.05 -10.20 -14.70
CA ILE A 103 14.55 -9.26 -15.72
C ILE A 103 13.00 -9.26 -15.73
N GLY A 104 12.37 -10.44 -15.73
CA GLY A 104 10.92 -10.57 -15.67
C GLY A 104 10.32 -9.92 -14.42
N SER A 105 10.99 -10.05 -13.28
CA SER A 105 10.59 -9.43 -12.02
C SER A 105 10.67 -7.90 -12.09
N VAL A 106 11.76 -7.36 -12.62
CA VAL A 106 11.93 -5.91 -12.86
C VAL A 106 10.83 -5.38 -13.77
N ILE A 107 10.58 -6.04 -14.90
CA ILE A 107 9.53 -5.63 -15.84
C ILE A 107 8.17 -5.61 -15.16
N THR A 108 7.81 -6.63 -14.39
CA THR A 108 6.53 -6.73 -13.70
C THR A 108 6.38 -5.61 -12.66
N TYR A 109 7.43 -5.35 -11.91
CA TYR A 109 7.50 -4.26 -10.93
C TYR A 109 7.29 -2.89 -11.61
N MET A 110 8.06 -2.59 -12.65
CA MET A 110 7.97 -1.32 -13.35
C MET A 110 6.63 -1.13 -14.08
N LYS A 111 6.04 -2.22 -14.60
CA LYS A 111 4.67 -2.20 -15.16
C LYS A 111 3.63 -1.78 -14.12
N ARG A 112 3.72 -2.28 -12.89
CA ARG A 112 2.81 -1.93 -11.82
C ARG A 112 2.88 -0.44 -11.51
N TYR A 113 4.07 0.10 -11.31
CA TYR A 113 4.26 1.51 -11.00
C TYR A 113 3.80 2.44 -12.14
N SER A 114 4.23 2.18 -13.36
CA SER A 114 3.85 3.04 -14.49
C SER A 114 2.35 2.96 -14.84
N TYR A 115 1.73 1.79 -14.62
CA TYR A 115 0.29 1.64 -14.80
C TYR A 115 -0.50 2.43 -13.75
N SER A 116 -0.09 2.34 -12.47
CA SER A 116 -0.70 3.11 -11.39
C SER A 116 -0.48 4.62 -11.58
N ALA A 117 0.73 5.02 -11.93
CA ALA A 117 1.08 6.43 -12.13
C ALA A 117 0.25 7.10 -13.24
N VAL A 118 0.10 6.46 -14.41
CA VAL A 118 -0.64 7.05 -15.54
C VAL A 118 -2.14 7.19 -15.26
N LEU A 119 -2.67 6.38 -14.35
CA LEU A 119 -4.08 6.41 -13.95
C LEU A 119 -4.33 7.21 -12.65
N GLY A 120 -3.25 7.68 -11.97
CA GLY A 120 -3.36 8.39 -10.70
C GLY A 120 -3.82 7.52 -9.53
N LEU A 121 -3.40 6.25 -9.51
CA LEU A 121 -3.81 5.28 -8.48
C LEU A 121 -2.77 5.17 -7.37
N VAL A 122 -3.23 4.94 -6.15
CA VAL A 122 -2.40 4.55 -5.01
C VAL A 122 -2.34 3.02 -4.97
N SER A 123 -1.16 2.44 -5.17
CA SER A 123 -0.95 0.99 -5.26
C SER A 123 -0.16 0.40 -4.09
N ASP A 124 0.39 1.24 -3.24
CA ASP A 124 1.27 0.86 -2.12
C ASP A 124 0.91 1.69 -0.88
N GLU A 125 1.23 1.17 0.31
CA GLU A 125 1.21 1.98 1.53
C GLU A 125 2.22 3.13 1.42
N ASP A 126 1.82 4.35 1.82
CA ASP A 126 2.70 5.54 1.88
C ASP A 126 3.81 5.34 2.93
N ASP A 127 4.89 4.69 2.54
CA ASP A 127 6.07 4.46 3.39
C ASP A 127 7.34 5.18 2.90
N ASP A 128 7.22 5.99 1.85
CA ASP A 128 8.34 6.52 1.08
C ASP A 128 9.23 7.49 1.85
N ALA A 129 8.68 8.24 2.81
CA ALA A 129 9.47 9.20 3.58
C ALA A 129 10.42 8.53 4.60
N ASN A 130 10.13 7.32 5.03
CA ASN A 130 10.81 6.65 6.13
C ASN A 130 11.95 5.72 5.68
N ILE A 131 11.86 5.19 4.46
CA ILE A 131 12.87 4.29 3.89
C ILE A 131 14.05 5.07 3.32
N ALA A 132 13.81 6.25 2.74
CA ALA A 132 14.84 7.08 2.11
C ALA A 132 15.83 7.67 3.13
N GLU A 133 15.42 7.91 4.38
CA GLU A 133 16.26 8.54 5.41
C GLU A 133 17.00 7.55 6.30
N GLY A 134 16.82 6.23 6.13
CA GLY A 134 17.47 5.23 6.99
C GLY A 134 17.03 5.30 8.46
N ASN A 135 16.04 6.12 8.76
CA ASN A 135 15.50 6.28 10.10
C ASN A 135 14.55 5.13 10.43
N LYS A 136 14.73 4.54 11.59
CA LYS A 136 13.74 3.68 12.23
C LYS A 136 12.51 4.52 12.54
N VAL A 137 11.62 4.70 11.58
CA VAL A 137 10.30 5.16 11.91
C VAL A 137 9.49 3.94 12.32
N THR A 138 9.40 3.76 13.60
CA THR A 138 8.21 3.16 14.17
C THR A 138 7.06 4.09 13.79
N LYS A 139 6.35 3.82 12.65
CA LYS A 139 4.96 4.24 12.60
C LYS A 139 4.36 3.78 13.91
N PRO A 140 3.65 4.64 14.64
CA PRO A 140 2.75 4.13 15.64
C PRO A 140 1.92 3.10 14.84
N LYS A 141 2.00 1.80 15.20
CA LYS A 141 0.89 0.93 14.92
C LYS A 141 -0.30 1.82 15.26
N GLU A 142 -1.22 2.03 14.33
CA GLU A 142 -2.61 2.14 14.72
C GLU A 142 -2.89 0.82 15.41
N ALA A 143 -2.40 0.74 16.64
CA ALA A 143 -2.98 -0.11 17.61
C ALA A 143 -4.45 0.29 17.52
N ASN A 144 -5.32 -0.65 17.17
CA ASN A 144 -6.68 -0.62 17.59
C ASN A 144 -6.67 0.13 18.92
N LYS A 145 -7.00 1.44 18.91
CA LYS A 145 -7.19 2.21 20.13
C LYS A 145 -8.39 1.56 20.75
N MET A 146 -8.11 0.55 21.54
CA MET A 146 -9.10 0.03 22.46
C MET A 146 -9.40 1.22 23.35
N GLU A 147 -10.52 1.87 23.13
CA GLU A 147 -10.92 3.06 23.89
C GLU A 147 -10.74 2.72 25.37
N LEU A 148 -10.23 3.67 26.14
CA LEU A 148 -9.93 3.50 27.57
C LEU A 148 -11.10 2.82 28.32
N GLY A 149 -12.34 3.17 27.93
CA GLY A 149 -13.56 2.54 28.41
C GLY A 149 -13.66 1.04 28.13
N THR A 150 -13.19 0.59 26.96
CA THR A 150 -13.20 -0.83 26.58
C THR A 150 -12.15 -1.62 27.40
N ILE A 151 -10.99 -1.01 27.69
CA ILE A 151 -9.96 -1.64 28.54
C ILE A 151 -10.47 -1.78 29.97
N LEU A 152 -11.12 -0.75 30.53
CA LEU A 152 -11.69 -0.77 31.88
C LEU A 152 -12.81 -1.82 31.99
N ALA A 153 -13.71 -1.89 31.02
CA ALA A 153 -14.77 -2.90 30.99
C ALA A 153 -14.21 -4.32 30.93
N LYS A 154 -13.16 -4.56 30.13
CA LYS A 154 -12.45 -5.86 30.10
C LYS A 154 -11.75 -6.16 31.41
N LEU A 155 -11.13 -5.16 32.04
CA LEU A 155 -10.47 -5.30 33.34
C LEU A 155 -11.44 -5.74 34.45
N GLU A 156 -12.65 -5.19 34.45
CA GLU A 156 -13.69 -5.62 35.40
C GLU A 156 -14.08 -7.08 35.23
N ALA A 157 -14.15 -7.56 33.97
CA ALA A 157 -14.53 -8.92 33.61
C ALA A 157 -13.44 -9.98 33.88
N VAL A 158 -12.19 -9.58 34.13
CA VAL A 158 -11.08 -10.51 34.41
C VAL A 158 -11.28 -11.23 35.75
N LYS A 159 -11.11 -12.58 35.72
CA LYS A 159 -11.36 -13.46 36.88
C LYS A 159 -10.10 -14.17 37.40
N ASP A 160 -8.97 -14.06 36.69
CA ASP A 160 -7.71 -14.73 37.04
C ASP A 160 -6.48 -13.91 36.66
N ILE A 161 -5.36 -14.17 37.33
CA ILE A 161 -4.09 -13.41 37.16
C ILE A 161 -3.51 -13.59 35.76
N LYS A 162 -3.73 -14.74 35.11
CA LYS A 162 -3.19 -15.00 33.76
C LYS A 162 -3.89 -14.11 32.73
N SER A 163 -5.21 -14.07 32.74
CA SER A 163 -6.02 -13.18 31.89
C SER A 163 -5.72 -11.70 32.16
N LEU A 164 -5.45 -11.33 33.41
CA LEU A 164 -5.03 -9.98 33.78
C LEU A 164 -3.68 -9.60 33.14
N THR A 165 -2.71 -10.51 33.14
CA THR A 165 -1.40 -10.29 32.54
C THR A 165 -1.49 -10.20 31.02
N GLU A 166 -2.32 -11.02 30.40
CA GLU A 166 -2.56 -10.98 28.96
C GLU A 166 -3.22 -9.65 28.52
N LEU A 167 -4.19 -9.17 29.30
CA LEU A 167 -4.81 -7.89 29.07
C LEU A 167 -3.82 -6.73 29.22
N TRP A 168 -2.95 -6.76 30.26
CA TRP A 168 -1.91 -5.75 30.47
C TRP A 168 -0.94 -5.66 29.30
N ASN A 169 -0.59 -6.79 28.69
CA ASN A 169 0.30 -6.83 27.52
C ASN A 169 -0.35 -6.23 26.27
N GLN A 170 -1.67 -6.18 26.19
CA GLN A 170 -2.44 -5.56 25.11
C GLN A 170 -2.66 -4.06 25.31
N VAL A 171 -2.46 -3.53 26.50
CA VAL A 171 -2.60 -2.10 26.80
C VAL A 171 -1.52 -1.29 26.08
N PRO A 172 -1.88 -0.25 25.31
CA PRO A 172 -0.91 0.64 24.69
C PRO A 172 0.04 1.29 25.69
N ALA A 173 1.29 1.47 25.34
CA ALA A 173 2.30 2.04 26.25
C ALA A 173 1.93 3.45 26.77
N ALA A 174 1.21 4.23 25.94
CA ALA A 174 0.72 5.57 26.31
C ALA A 174 -0.29 5.52 27.45
N ASP A 175 -1.16 4.49 27.49
CA ASP A 175 -2.27 4.37 28.44
C ASP A 175 -1.85 3.59 29.70
N LYS A 176 -0.72 2.91 29.68
CA LYS A 176 -0.21 2.11 30.83
C LYS A 176 -0.04 2.94 32.09
N LYS A 177 0.43 4.19 31.97
CA LYS A 177 0.64 5.07 33.12
C LYS A 177 -0.67 5.38 33.84
N GLU A 178 -1.73 5.63 33.09
CA GLU A 178 -3.05 5.95 33.62
C GLU A 178 -3.75 4.71 34.20
N LEU A 179 -3.56 3.55 33.61
CA LEU A 179 -4.19 2.29 33.99
C LEU A 179 -3.44 1.50 35.07
N THR A 180 -2.21 1.90 35.46
CA THR A 180 -1.36 1.17 36.40
C THR A 180 -2.07 0.90 37.74
N GLU A 181 -2.73 1.90 38.33
CA GLU A 181 -3.42 1.75 39.61
C GLU A 181 -4.64 0.81 39.50
N SER A 182 -5.40 0.92 38.43
CA SER A 182 -6.58 0.05 38.20
C SER A 182 -6.18 -1.42 38.04
N PHE A 183 -5.08 -1.71 37.32
CA PHE A 183 -4.56 -3.07 37.18
C PHE A 183 -3.96 -3.61 38.47
N LYS A 184 -3.31 -2.77 39.30
CA LYS A 184 -2.78 -3.13 40.59
C LYS A 184 -3.89 -3.52 41.56
N THR A 185 -4.93 -2.70 41.67
CA THR A 185 -6.11 -2.98 42.51
C THR A 185 -6.78 -4.29 42.09
N LYS A 186 -6.94 -4.53 40.78
CA LYS A 186 -7.53 -5.78 40.29
C LYS A 186 -6.65 -7.00 40.60
N LYS A 187 -5.33 -6.86 40.51
CA LYS A 187 -4.40 -7.94 40.86
C LYS A 187 -4.50 -8.33 42.34
N GLU A 188 -4.62 -7.32 43.24
CA GLU A 188 -4.81 -7.55 44.68
C GLU A 188 -6.14 -8.25 44.99
N GLN A 189 -7.20 -8.00 44.21
CA GLN A 189 -8.49 -8.67 44.33
C GLN A 189 -8.48 -10.14 43.89
N LEU A 190 -7.51 -10.51 43.02
CA LEU A 190 -7.39 -11.85 42.43
C LEU A 190 -6.27 -12.70 43.11
N SER A 191 -5.56 -12.12 44.08
CA SER A 191 -4.50 -12.80 44.85
C SER A 191 -5.06 -13.35 46.15
#